data_0bda84fadf697ef18b0df905ddde6554
#
_entry.id   0bda84fadf697ef18b0df905ddde6554
#
_cell.length_a   1.000
_cell.length_b   1.000
_cell.length_c   1.000
_cell.angle_alpha   90.00
_cell.angle_beta   90.00
_cell.angle_gamma   90.00
#
_symmetry.space_group_name_H-M   'P 1'
#
loop_
_entity.id
_entity.type
_entity.pdbx_description
1 polymer ?
#
loop_
_entity_poly.entity_id
_entity_poly.type
_entity_poly.pdbx_seq_one_letter_code
_entity_poly.pdbx_strand_id
1 'polypeptide(L)'
;MGIALALKEPGALDGLCGSIRLMAVPAEELIEIGYRNSLRDQGIIHYLGGKVEFMYRGYMDDCDISFMFHTGIREQGIFACSKGANGCMAKDIVYKGQAAHAGGSPHKGINALYAATLGLQAINSLRETFLDGDHIRIHPIMEANGSAVNIIPAKATVSTFVRGATMDSIIAANKKVNRALAAGALAMGAEVTISDRPGYAPLINSPELMAVAKDCMIAVAGEDQVEFNDHWGTGSTDMGDLSAVMPSMHPHVAGAAGTSHGDDYRIVDPVKACVMSAQAQVLMAVELLKNGAARAKEVIEKFQPVYPSKAAYFEAVDQLMADRGLVTYTESGAEVNF
;
A
#
# COMPACT_ATOMS: atom_id res chain seq x y z
N MET A 1 -11.76 3.99 19.86
CA MET A 1 -12.44 4.02 21.19
C MET A 1 -12.47 5.42 21.77
N GLY A 2 -11.35 6.15 21.96
CA GLY A 2 -11.33 7.50 22.56
C GLY A 2 -12.26 8.50 21.87
N ILE A 3 -12.26 8.53 20.53
CA ILE A 3 -13.18 9.37 19.74
C ILE A 3 -14.64 9.02 20.05
N ALA A 4 -15.00 7.73 20.06
CA ALA A 4 -16.36 7.29 20.35
C ALA A 4 -16.81 7.65 21.76
N LEU A 5 -15.90 7.61 22.74
CA LEU A 5 -16.20 8.02 24.11
C LEU A 5 -16.46 9.53 24.18
N ALA A 6 -15.58 10.34 23.59
CA ALA A 6 -15.73 11.79 23.57
C ALA A 6 -17.03 12.26 22.88
N LEU A 7 -17.41 11.64 21.75
CA LEU A 7 -18.62 11.97 21.01
C LEU A 7 -19.92 11.49 21.69
N LYS A 8 -19.84 10.65 22.73
CA LYS A 8 -21.00 10.23 23.55
C LYS A 8 -21.27 11.17 24.73
N GLU A 9 -20.36 12.08 25.02
CA GLU A 9 -20.59 13.04 26.10
C GLU A 9 -21.80 13.93 25.78
N PRO A 10 -22.65 14.23 26.77
CA PRO A 10 -23.83 15.09 26.58
C PRO A 10 -23.39 16.45 26.00
N GLY A 11 -24.03 16.88 24.92
CA GLY A 11 -23.73 18.14 24.24
C GLY A 11 -22.55 18.10 23.26
N ALA A 12 -21.80 17.01 23.18
CA ALA A 12 -20.63 16.91 22.27
C ALA A 12 -20.98 17.07 20.78
N LEU A 13 -22.21 16.75 20.40
CA LEU A 13 -22.70 16.85 19.02
C LEU A 13 -23.61 18.08 18.80
N ASP A 14 -23.87 18.88 19.82
CA ASP A 14 -24.78 20.02 19.71
C ASP A 14 -24.20 21.09 18.75
N GLY A 15 -25.03 21.56 17.83
CA GLY A 15 -24.63 22.57 16.85
C GLY A 15 -23.74 22.05 15.71
N LEU A 16 -23.46 20.75 15.64
CA LEU A 16 -22.77 20.14 14.53
C LEU A 16 -23.74 19.76 13.41
N CYS A 17 -23.31 19.93 12.16
CA CYS A 17 -24.09 19.64 10.96
C CYS A 17 -23.41 18.53 10.16
N GLY A 18 -24.07 17.39 10.01
CA GLY A 18 -23.56 16.22 9.30
C GLY A 18 -23.54 14.98 10.19
N SER A 19 -22.76 14.00 9.79
CA SER A 19 -22.62 12.74 10.52
C SER A 19 -21.15 12.32 10.68
N ILE A 20 -20.88 11.52 11.70
CA ILE A 20 -19.54 10.95 11.94
C ILE A 20 -19.68 9.43 11.93
N ARG A 21 -18.90 8.78 11.07
CA ARG A 21 -18.82 7.32 11.01
C ARG A 21 -17.45 6.87 11.49
N LEU A 22 -17.43 6.03 12.52
CA LEU A 22 -16.22 5.36 13.01
C LEU A 22 -16.14 3.97 12.39
N MET A 23 -15.06 3.70 11.64
CA MET A 23 -14.87 2.43 10.96
C MET A 23 -13.68 1.68 11.56
N ALA A 24 -13.93 0.46 12.02
CA ALA A 24 -12.88 -0.50 12.39
C ALA A 24 -12.58 -1.36 11.16
N VAL A 25 -11.52 -1.04 10.45
CA VAL A 25 -11.17 -1.70 9.19
C VAL A 25 -10.20 -2.85 9.46
N PRO A 26 -10.54 -4.10 9.08
CA PRO A 26 -9.60 -5.21 9.13
C PRO A 26 -8.62 -5.14 7.94
N ALA A 27 -7.51 -5.89 8.04
CA ALA A 27 -6.59 -6.13 6.93
C ALA A 27 -6.00 -4.85 6.30
N GLU A 28 -5.56 -3.90 7.16
CA GLU A 28 -4.85 -2.71 6.68
C GLU A 28 -3.51 -3.11 6.07
N GLU A 29 -2.78 -4.03 6.68
CA GLU A 29 -1.50 -4.52 6.15
C GLU A 29 -1.70 -5.55 5.03
N LEU A 30 -0.93 -5.42 3.93
CA LEU A 30 -0.91 -6.40 2.83
C LEU A 30 0.00 -7.59 3.16
N ILE A 31 -0.37 -8.36 4.17
CA ILE A 31 0.29 -9.59 4.58
C ILE A 31 -0.55 -10.81 4.14
N GLU A 32 0.05 -11.99 4.14
CA GLU A 32 -0.61 -13.27 3.82
C GLU A 32 -1.35 -13.23 2.46
N ILE A 33 -0.69 -12.67 1.43
CA ILE A 33 -1.27 -12.45 0.10
C ILE A 33 -1.88 -13.75 -0.48
N GLY A 34 -1.20 -14.89 -0.30
CA GLY A 34 -1.71 -16.20 -0.75
C GLY A 34 -3.06 -16.54 -0.13
N TYR A 35 -3.23 -16.32 1.18
CA TYR A 35 -4.51 -16.54 1.85
C TYR A 35 -5.59 -15.59 1.34
N ARG A 36 -5.28 -14.30 1.20
CA ARG A 36 -6.24 -13.31 0.69
C ARG A 36 -6.64 -13.57 -0.76
N ASN A 37 -5.71 -14.02 -1.61
CA ASN A 37 -6.03 -14.49 -2.96
C ASN A 37 -7.01 -15.66 -2.90
N SER A 38 -6.85 -16.63 -1.98
CA SER A 38 -7.80 -17.72 -1.84
C SER A 38 -9.21 -17.27 -1.42
N LEU A 39 -9.32 -16.22 -0.59
CA LEU A 39 -10.61 -15.63 -0.25
C LEU A 39 -11.24 -14.92 -1.45
N ARG A 40 -10.44 -14.26 -2.28
CA ARG A 40 -10.87 -13.62 -3.52
C ARG A 40 -11.37 -14.67 -4.53
N ASP A 41 -10.63 -15.76 -4.71
CA ASP A 41 -11.00 -16.86 -5.61
C ASP A 41 -12.32 -17.54 -5.20
N GLN A 42 -12.63 -17.51 -3.89
CA GLN A 42 -13.90 -17.95 -3.32
C GLN A 42 -15.02 -16.89 -3.42
N GLY A 43 -14.73 -15.69 -3.92
CA GLY A 43 -15.69 -14.58 -3.98
C GLY A 43 -16.04 -13.96 -2.61
N ILE A 44 -15.26 -14.24 -1.56
CA ILE A 44 -15.47 -13.68 -0.20
C ILE A 44 -15.04 -12.22 -0.15
N ILE A 45 -13.93 -11.88 -0.79
CA ILE A 45 -13.44 -10.51 -0.97
C ILE A 45 -13.15 -10.25 -2.45
N HIS A 46 -13.12 -8.97 -2.85
CA HIS A 46 -12.71 -8.55 -4.19
C HIS A 46 -11.30 -7.96 -4.17
N TYR A 47 -11.03 -7.09 -3.20
CA TYR A 47 -9.74 -6.44 -3.00
C TYR A 47 -9.02 -6.95 -1.76
N LEU A 48 -7.68 -6.88 -1.77
CA LEU A 48 -6.85 -7.42 -0.69
C LEU A 48 -6.73 -6.46 0.49
N GLY A 49 -6.89 -5.15 0.28
CA GLY A 49 -6.85 -4.11 1.32
C GLY A 49 -8.22 -3.88 1.95
N GLY A 50 -8.27 -3.66 3.26
CA GLY A 50 -9.54 -3.53 3.99
C GLY A 50 -10.34 -2.28 3.63
N LYS A 51 -9.69 -1.11 3.47
CA LYS A 51 -10.41 0.13 3.14
C LYS A 51 -10.94 0.12 1.71
N VAL A 52 -10.18 -0.38 0.75
CA VAL A 52 -10.64 -0.52 -0.63
C VAL A 52 -11.80 -1.51 -0.73
N GLU A 53 -11.77 -2.62 0.02
CA GLU A 53 -12.87 -3.57 0.08
C GLU A 53 -14.13 -2.94 0.71
N PHE A 54 -13.97 -2.11 1.76
CA PHE A 54 -15.10 -1.36 2.36
C PHE A 54 -15.70 -0.35 1.38
N MET A 55 -14.86 0.34 0.61
CA MET A 55 -15.30 1.25 -0.44
C MET A 55 -16.02 0.51 -1.57
N TYR A 56 -15.52 -0.66 -1.97
CA TYR A 56 -16.14 -1.52 -2.98
C TYR A 56 -17.52 -2.02 -2.54
N ARG A 57 -17.68 -2.39 -1.27
CA ARG A 57 -18.96 -2.84 -0.69
C ARG A 57 -19.95 -1.71 -0.42
N GLY A 58 -19.61 -0.47 -0.73
CA GLY A 58 -20.48 0.68 -0.52
C GLY A 58 -20.56 1.18 0.92
N TYR A 59 -19.74 0.66 1.85
CA TYR A 59 -19.77 1.11 3.24
C TYR A 59 -19.31 2.57 3.42
N MET A 60 -18.74 3.16 2.38
CA MET A 60 -18.25 4.54 2.36
C MET A 60 -18.99 5.43 1.35
N ASP A 61 -20.16 5.01 0.84
CA ASP A 61 -20.87 5.76 -0.21
C ASP A 61 -21.44 7.10 0.27
N ASP A 62 -21.71 7.21 1.55
CA ASP A 62 -22.18 8.42 2.23
C ASP A 62 -21.06 9.13 3.03
N CYS A 63 -19.79 8.84 2.76
CA CYS A 63 -18.65 9.50 3.36
C CYS A 63 -18.06 10.50 2.37
N ASP A 64 -17.93 11.76 2.80
CA ASP A 64 -17.37 12.85 1.98
C ASP A 64 -15.90 13.14 2.31
N ILE A 65 -15.46 12.86 3.53
CA ILE A 65 -14.11 13.11 4.05
C ILE A 65 -13.66 11.92 4.89
N SER A 66 -12.41 11.53 4.80
CA SER A 66 -11.84 10.50 5.65
C SER A 66 -10.50 10.91 6.27
N PHE A 67 -10.25 10.48 7.50
CA PHE A 67 -8.95 10.62 8.14
C PHE A 67 -8.70 9.51 9.15
N MET A 68 -7.43 9.16 9.29
CA MET A 68 -6.93 8.16 10.22
C MET A 68 -5.54 8.57 10.70
N PHE A 69 -5.25 8.37 11.98
CA PHE A 69 -3.94 8.67 12.55
C PHE A 69 -3.16 7.39 12.79
N HIS A 70 -1.90 7.38 12.38
CA HIS A 70 -0.98 6.27 12.59
C HIS A 70 -0.08 6.53 13.79
N THR A 71 0.09 5.56 14.69
CA THR A 71 1.12 5.66 15.74
C THR A 71 2.51 5.49 15.12
N GLY A 72 3.48 6.27 15.60
CA GLY A 72 4.83 6.24 15.06
C GLY A 72 5.90 6.41 16.12
N ILE A 73 7.10 6.00 15.74
CA ILE A 73 8.32 6.25 16.50
C ILE A 73 8.82 7.62 16.06
N ARG A 74 8.84 8.59 16.98
CA ARG A 74 9.28 9.95 16.72
C ARG A 74 10.23 10.41 17.81
N GLU A 75 11.39 10.91 17.39
CA GLU A 75 12.38 11.46 18.29
C GLU A 75 12.00 12.88 18.77
N GLN A 76 11.31 13.63 17.92
CA GLN A 76 10.90 15.00 18.19
C GLN A 76 9.45 15.24 17.77
N GLY A 77 8.76 16.12 18.50
CA GLY A 77 7.36 16.45 18.26
C GLY A 77 6.39 15.31 18.57
N ILE A 78 5.12 15.64 18.53
CA ILE A 78 4.03 14.69 18.79
C ILE A 78 3.31 14.32 17.52
N PHE A 79 2.96 15.30 16.68
CA PHE A 79 2.25 15.09 15.44
C PHE A 79 3.13 15.39 14.22
N ALA A 80 2.96 14.61 13.16
CA ALA A 80 3.54 14.92 11.86
C ALA A 80 2.59 14.55 10.73
N CYS A 81 2.63 15.35 9.67
CA CYS A 81 1.98 15.03 8.42
C CYS A 81 2.87 15.42 7.25
N SER A 82 3.05 14.51 6.33
CA SER A 82 3.75 14.73 5.07
C SER A 82 2.76 14.99 3.93
N LYS A 83 3.27 15.38 2.75
CA LYS A 83 2.46 15.61 1.56
C LYS A 83 1.73 14.33 1.10
N GLY A 84 2.36 13.18 1.24
CA GLY A 84 1.80 11.90 0.81
C GLY A 84 2.81 10.76 0.92
N ALA A 85 2.45 9.62 0.36
CA ALA A 85 3.27 8.41 0.35
C ALA A 85 3.03 7.55 -0.89
N ASN A 86 3.96 6.65 -1.16
CA ASN A 86 3.89 5.72 -2.29
C ASN A 86 2.65 4.82 -2.26
N GLY A 87 2.11 4.56 -3.44
CA GLY A 87 1.28 3.38 -3.67
C GLY A 87 2.12 2.13 -3.94
N CYS A 88 1.46 1.00 -4.12
CA CYS A 88 2.13 -0.24 -4.46
C CYS A 88 1.28 -1.20 -5.29
N MET A 89 1.97 -2.04 -6.06
CA MET A 89 1.44 -3.23 -6.70
C MET A 89 2.12 -4.45 -6.08
N ALA A 90 1.34 -5.41 -5.60
CA ALA A 90 1.83 -6.70 -5.15
C ALA A 90 2.06 -7.62 -6.35
N LYS A 91 3.13 -8.41 -6.31
CA LYS A 91 3.52 -9.29 -7.40
C LYS A 91 4.04 -10.61 -6.85
N ASP A 92 3.42 -11.71 -7.26
CA ASP A 92 3.92 -13.07 -7.06
C ASP A 92 4.43 -13.64 -8.39
N ILE A 93 5.59 -14.26 -8.35
CA ILE A 93 6.30 -14.76 -9.52
C ILE A 93 6.66 -16.23 -9.28
N VAL A 94 6.42 -17.07 -10.26
CA VAL A 94 6.79 -18.48 -10.22
C VAL A 94 7.67 -18.80 -11.42
N TYR A 95 8.93 -19.15 -11.16
CA TYR A 95 9.82 -19.75 -12.14
C TYR A 95 9.65 -21.26 -12.13
N LYS A 96 9.51 -21.86 -13.32
CA LYS A 96 9.43 -23.30 -13.53
C LYS A 96 10.58 -23.76 -14.41
N GLY A 97 11.32 -24.71 -13.92
CA GLY A 97 12.40 -25.39 -14.61
C GLY A 97 12.17 -26.89 -14.64
N GLN A 98 13.27 -27.64 -14.66
CA GLN A 98 13.28 -29.10 -14.71
C GLN A 98 14.30 -29.67 -13.73
N ALA A 99 13.85 -30.57 -12.84
CA ALA A 99 14.75 -31.25 -11.92
C ALA A 99 15.65 -32.24 -12.67
N ALA A 100 16.91 -32.31 -12.22
CA ALA A 100 17.86 -33.33 -12.66
C ALA A 100 18.93 -33.55 -11.58
N HIS A 101 19.66 -34.67 -11.65
CA HIS A 101 20.79 -34.91 -10.77
C HIS A 101 21.93 -33.95 -11.12
N ALA A 102 22.27 -33.03 -10.20
CA ALA A 102 23.21 -31.93 -10.48
C ALA A 102 24.64 -32.40 -10.86
N GLY A 103 25.10 -33.55 -10.34
CA GLY A 103 26.38 -34.11 -10.68
C GLY A 103 26.34 -35.12 -11.84
N GLY A 104 25.32 -36.01 -11.87
CA GLY A 104 25.28 -37.12 -12.80
C GLY A 104 24.65 -36.81 -14.18
N SER A 105 23.71 -35.88 -14.24
CA SER A 105 22.99 -35.52 -15.48
C SER A 105 22.54 -34.06 -15.52
N PRO A 106 23.43 -33.09 -15.26
CA PRO A 106 23.07 -31.67 -15.17
C PRO A 106 22.50 -31.13 -16.50
N HIS A 107 22.91 -31.69 -17.64
CA HIS A 107 22.40 -31.31 -18.97
C HIS A 107 20.92 -31.59 -19.21
N LYS A 108 20.27 -32.36 -18.33
CA LYS A 108 18.83 -32.63 -18.37
C LYS A 108 18.01 -31.69 -17.52
N GLY A 109 18.66 -30.81 -16.73
CA GLY A 109 18.01 -29.91 -15.81
C GLY A 109 17.87 -28.49 -16.34
N ILE A 110 16.82 -27.80 -15.87
CA ILE A 110 16.65 -26.35 -16.03
C ILE A 110 16.54 -25.77 -14.62
N ASN A 111 17.51 -24.94 -14.23
CA ASN A 111 17.61 -24.44 -12.86
C ASN A 111 16.72 -23.21 -12.65
N ALA A 112 15.56 -23.40 -12.03
CA ALA A 112 14.61 -22.32 -11.73
C ALA A 112 15.17 -21.31 -10.72
N LEU A 113 16.03 -21.74 -9.78
CA LEU A 113 16.67 -20.83 -8.81
C LEU A 113 17.62 -19.86 -9.52
N TYR A 114 18.42 -20.34 -10.47
CA TYR A 114 19.33 -19.48 -11.24
C TYR A 114 18.56 -18.55 -12.18
N ALA A 115 17.46 -19.00 -12.78
CA ALA A 115 16.57 -18.16 -13.57
C ALA A 115 16.02 -16.99 -12.72
N ALA A 116 15.51 -17.28 -11.52
CA ALA A 116 15.04 -16.28 -10.59
C ALA A 116 16.16 -15.31 -10.15
N THR A 117 17.34 -15.84 -9.83
CA THR A 117 18.50 -15.03 -9.45
C THR A 117 18.90 -14.04 -10.54
N LEU A 118 18.95 -14.48 -11.81
CA LEU A 118 19.22 -13.61 -12.95
C LEU A 118 18.15 -12.55 -13.14
N GLY A 119 16.88 -12.90 -12.97
CA GLY A 119 15.76 -11.95 -12.97
C GLY A 119 15.91 -10.87 -11.90
N LEU A 120 16.29 -11.24 -10.67
CA LEU A 120 16.57 -10.28 -9.59
C LEU A 120 17.78 -9.39 -9.89
N GLN A 121 18.84 -9.93 -10.47
CA GLN A 121 19.99 -9.11 -10.89
C GLN A 121 19.59 -8.11 -11.98
N ALA A 122 18.78 -8.51 -12.95
CA ALA A 122 18.25 -7.61 -13.97
C ALA A 122 17.38 -6.51 -13.36
N ILE A 123 16.52 -6.81 -12.37
CA ILE A 123 15.76 -5.79 -11.61
C ILE A 123 16.71 -4.82 -10.91
N ASN A 124 17.76 -5.31 -10.25
CA ASN A 124 18.73 -4.47 -9.56
C ASN A 124 19.46 -3.53 -10.54
N SER A 125 19.78 -4.00 -11.74
CA SER A 125 20.40 -3.19 -12.79
C SER A 125 19.50 -2.08 -13.34
N LEU A 126 18.18 -2.15 -13.12
CA LEU A 126 17.23 -1.11 -13.54
C LEU A 126 17.15 0.06 -12.55
N ARG A 127 17.69 -0.06 -11.32
CA ARG A 127 17.48 0.94 -10.25
C ARG A 127 17.95 2.34 -10.65
N GLU A 128 19.03 2.47 -11.38
CA GLU A 128 19.55 3.75 -11.87
C GLU A 128 18.77 4.31 -13.08
N THR A 129 17.76 3.60 -13.56
CA THR A 129 16.91 4.02 -14.70
C THR A 129 15.56 4.57 -14.28
N PHE A 130 15.31 4.71 -12.99
CA PHE A 130 14.08 5.32 -12.46
C PHE A 130 14.32 6.80 -12.15
N LEU A 131 13.31 7.63 -12.38
CA LEU A 131 13.34 9.04 -11.97
C LEU A 131 13.28 9.13 -10.43
N ASP A 132 14.08 10.01 -9.84
CA ASP A 132 14.10 10.20 -8.39
C ASP A 132 12.72 10.61 -7.85
N GLY A 133 12.00 11.48 -8.57
CA GLY A 133 10.66 11.94 -8.22
C GLY A 133 9.58 10.85 -8.28
N ASP A 134 9.83 9.74 -8.95
CA ASP A 134 8.90 8.60 -8.97
C ASP A 134 8.97 7.76 -7.69
N HIS A 135 9.99 7.95 -6.87
CA HIS A 135 10.22 7.25 -5.61
C HIS A 135 10.10 5.72 -5.70
N ILE A 136 10.54 5.12 -6.83
CA ILE A 136 10.39 3.68 -7.06
C ILE A 136 11.13 2.86 -6.00
N ARG A 137 10.41 1.86 -5.44
CA ARG A 137 10.97 0.85 -4.52
C ARG A 137 10.51 -0.54 -4.93
N ILE A 138 11.46 -1.48 -4.98
CA ILE A 138 11.23 -2.89 -5.30
C ILE A 138 12.00 -3.72 -4.28
N HIS A 139 11.30 -4.54 -3.50
CA HIS A 139 11.86 -5.31 -2.37
C HIS A 139 11.44 -6.78 -2.52
N PRO A 140 12.20 -7.59 -3.28
CA PRO A 140 11.86 -8.98 -3.47
C PRO A 140 12.31 -9.86 -2.30
N ILE A 141 11.49 -10.87 -2.00
CA ILE A 141 11.89 -12.07 -1.27
C ILE A 141 11.82 -13.26 -2.23
N MET A 142 12.71 -14.25 -2.05
CA MET A 142 12.76 -15.42 -2.89
C MET A 142 12.80 -16.69 -2.04
N GLU A 143 11.98 -17.66 -2.44
CA GLU A 143 12.00 -19.01 -1.90
C GLU A 143 12.36 -20.00 -3.01
N ALA A 144 13.35 -20.83 -2.77
CA ALA A 144 13.73 -21.89 -3.68
C ALA A 144 13.33 -23.23 -3.09
N ASN A 145 12.45 -23.94 -3.77
CA ASN A 145 12.00 -25.26 -3.36
C ASN A 145 13.01 -26.34 -3.79
N GLY A 146 14.21 -26.30 -3.19
CA GLY A 146 15.24 -27.33 -3.34
C GLY A 146 15.16 -28.34 -2.20
N SER A 147 15.13 -29.63 -2.51
CA SER A 147 15.09 -30.69 -1.49
C SER A 147 16.49 -31.18 -1.07
N ALA A 148 17.49 -31.08 -1.95
CA ALA A 148 18.89 -31.46 -1.70
C ALA A 148 19.83 -30.77 -2.67
N VAL A 149 21.08 -30.57 -2.27
CA VAL A 149 22.12 -29.88 -3.05
C VAL A 149 22.50 -30.58 -4.35
N ASN A 150 22.23 -31.88 -4.45
CA ASN A 150 22.49 -32.69 -5.64
C ASN A 150 21.29 -32.76 -6.61
N ILE A 151 20.24 -31.98 -6.38
CA ILE A 151 19.06 -31.89 -7.24
C ILE A 151 18.93 -30.45 -7.74
N ILE A 152 18.86 -30.27 -9.06
CA ILE A 152 18.58 -28.98 -9.70
C ILE A 152 17.17 -28.56 -9.34
N PRO A 153 16.95 -27.36 -8.74
CA PRO A 153 15.60 -26.90 -8.36
C PRO A 153 14.72 -26.66 -9.59
N ALA A 154 13.56 -27.33 -9.63
CA ALA A 154 12.56 -27.19 -10.69
C ALA A 154 11.60 -26.02 -10.47
N LYS A 155 11.60 -25.42 -9.28
CA LYS A 155 10.72 -24.31 -8.94
C LYS A 155 11.42 -23.30 -8.05
N ALA A 156 11.23 -22.01 -8.33
CA ALA A 156 11.55 -20.91 -7.43
C ALA A 156 10.38 -19.91 -7.44
N THR A 157 10.08 -19.34 -6.28
CA THR A 157 9.04 -18.31 -6.13
C THR A 157 9.69 -17.01 -5.68
N VAL A 158 9.19 -15.90 -6.20
CA VAL A 158 9.60 -14.55 -5.80
C VAL A 158 8.33 -13.76 -5.51
N SER A 159 8.29 -13.08 -4.37
CA SER A 159 7.23 -12.13 -4.04
C SER A 159 7.84 -10.75 -3.85
N THR A 160 7.19 -9.71 -4.35
CA THR A 160 7.67 -8.33 -4.23
C THR A 160 6.52 -7.34 -4.29
N PHE A 161 6.81 -6.11 -3.82
CA PHE A 161 6.02 -4.94 -4.16
C PHE A 161 6.77 -4.07 -5.16
N VAL A 162 6.05 -3.51 -6.13
CA VAL A 162 6.52 -2.40 -6.96
C VAL A 162 5.82 -1.14 -6.43
N ARG A 163 6.57 -0.24 -5.79
CA ARG A 163 6.06 0.99 -5.18
C ARG A 163 6.47 2.20 -5.99
N GLY A 164 5.64 3.25 -5.97
CA GLY A 164 5.93 4.51 -6.65
C GLY A 164 5.00 5.64 -6.20
N ALA A 165 5.38 6.86 -6.56
CA ALA A 165 4.67 8.08 -6.17
C ALA A 165 3.37 8.30 -6.95
N THR A 166 3.20 7.69 -8.12
CA THR A 166 1.99 7.76 -8.94
C THR A 166 1.64 6.39 -9.50
N MET A 167 0.37 6.17 -9.84
CA MET A 167 -0.03 4.91 -10.50
C MET A 167 0.70 4.73 -11.84
N ASP A 168 0.89 5.79 -12.61
CA ASP A 168 1.62 5.74 -13.89
C ASP A 168 3.08 5.31 -13.69
N SER A 169 3.76 5.83 -12.67
CA SER A 169 5.14 5.44 -12.35
C SER A 169 5.24 3.98 -11.89
N ILE A 170 4.26 3.50 -11.10
CA ILE A 170 4.15 2.09 -10.69
C ILE A 170 3.97 1.19 -11.90
N ILE A 171 3.03 1.52 -12.81
CA ILE A 171 2.76 0.76 -14.03
C ILE A 171 3.99 0.72 -14.94
N ALA A 172 4.64 1.87 -15.14
CA ALA A 172 5.86 1.95 -15.95
C ALA A 172 7.01 1.11 -15.35
N ALA A 173 7.21 1.18 -14.04
CA ALA A 173 8.20 0.38 -13.34
C ALA A 173 7.85 -1.12 -13.41
N ASN A 174 6.57 -1.50 -13.24
CA ASN A 174 6.11 -2.88 -13.32
C ASN A 174 6.40 -3.51 -14.70
N LYS A 175 6.22 -2.76 -15.79
CA LYS A 175 6.61 -3.22 -17.14
C LYS A 175 8.12 -3.49 -17.26
N LYS A 176 8.97 -2.66 -16.65
CA LYS A 176 10.42 -2.89 -16.62
C LYS A 176 10.76 -4.14 -15.78
N VAL A 177 10.08 -4.33 -14.64
CA VAL A 177 10.24 -5.52 -13.79
C VAL A 177 9.85 -6.80 -14.54
N ASN A 178 8.72 -6.79 -15.27
CA ASN A 178 8.30 -7.94 -16.07
C ASN A 178 9.36 -8.34 -17.10
N ARG A 179 9.95 -7.37 -17.82
CA ARG A 179 11.05 -7.65 -18.76
C ARG A 179 12.26 -8.26 -18.07
N ALA A 180 12.63 -7.76 -16.89
CA ALA A 180 13.76 -8.27 -16.14
C ALA A 180 13.55 -9.72 -15.68
N LEU A 181 12.34 -10.03 -15.21
CA LEU A 181 11.95 -11.39 -14.82
C LEU A 181 11.97 -12.36 -16.02
N ALA A 182 11.41 -11.94 -17.15
CA ALA A 182 11.42 -12.73 -18.38
C ALA A 182 12.83 -12.96 -18.92
N ALA A 183 13.72 -11.98 -18.85
CA ALA A 183 15.13 -12.12 -19.26
C ALA A 183 15.84 -13.22 -18.45
N GLY A 184 15.60 -13.30 -17.13
CA GLY A 184 16.16 -14.38 -16.29
C GLY A 184 15.64 -15.76 -16.68
N ALA A 185 14.36 -15.89 -17.00
CA ALA A 185 13.75 -17.11 -17.47
C ALA A 185 14.33 -17.56 -18.83
N LEU A 186 14.36 -16.64 -19.80
CA LEU A 186 14.89 -16.90 -21.14
C LEU A 186 16.37 -17.33 -21.10
N ALA A 187 17.19 -16.69 -20.28
CA ALA A 187 18.61 -17.03 -20.16
C ALA A 187 18.85 -18.47 -19.71
N MET A 188 17.93 -19.06 -18.95
CA MET A 188 18.05 -20.40 -18.38
C MET A 188 17.16 -21.44 -19.06
N GLY A 189 16.32 -21.05 -20.04
CA GLY A 189 15.32 -21.93 -20.64
C GLY A 189 14.17 -22.27 -19.69
N ALA A 190 13.92 -21.45 -18.67
CA ALA A 190 12.84 -21.64 -17.70
C ALA A 190 11.57 -20.92 -18.13
N GLU A 191 10.39 -21.41 -17.71
CA GLU A 191 9.16 -20.64 -17.75
C GLU A 191 9.06 -19.68 -16.57
N VAL A 192 8.33 -18.57 -16.75
CA VAL A 192 7.98 -17.68 -15.65
C VAL A 192 6.54 -17.18 -15.77
N THR A 193 5.79 -17.29 -14.69
CA THR A 193 4.43 -16.76 -14.55
C THR A 193 4.38 -15.68 -13.48
N ILE A 194 3.51 -14.70 -13.67
CA ILE A 194 3.27 -13.63 -12.69
C ILE A 194 1.80 -13.59 -12.28
N SER A 195 1.59 -13.11 -11.05
CA SER A 195 0.30 -12.70 -10.51
C SER A 195 0.46 -11.27 -9.99
N ASP A 196 -0.09 -10.29 -10.71
CA ASP A 196 -0.11 -8.88 -10.33
C ASP A 196 -1.42 -8.56 -9.63
N ARG A 197 -1.33 -7.89 -8.48
CA ARG A 197 -2.48 -7.41 -7.72
C ARG A 197 -2.26 -5.95 -7.32
N PRO A 198 -3.23 -5.06 -7.57
CA PRO A 198 -3.21 -3.74 -6.98
C PRO A 198 -3.10 -3.86 -5.47
N GLY A 199 -2.13 -3.17 -4.89
CA GLY A 199 -1.97 -3.08 -3.45
C GLY A 199 -2.72 -1.86 -2.92
N TYR A 200 -2.06 -0.70 -2.97
CA TYR A 200 -2.62 0.58 -2.55
C TYR A 200 -2.34 1.65 -3.61
N ALA A 201 -3.30 2.54 -3.84
CA ALA A 201 -3.02 3.78 -4.56
C ALA A 201 -2.06 4.68 -3.75
N PRO A 202 -1.30 5.59 -4.38
CA PRO A 202 -0.51 6.58 -3.67
C PRO A 202 -1.38 7.43 -2.74
N LEU A 203 -0.93 7.62 -1.50
CA LEU A 203 -1.59 8.54 -0.57
C LEU A 203 -1.29 9.98 -0.96
N ILE A 204 -2.32 10.80 -1.10
CA ILE A 204 -2.24 12.25 -1.25
C ILE A 204 -3.05 12.87 -0.12
N ASN A 205 -2.36 13.46 0.86
CA ASN A 205 -3.02 14.16 1.95
C ASN A 205 -3.64 15.46 1.42
N SER A 206 -4.95 15.66 1.62
CA SER A 206 -5.66 16.86 1.17
C SER A 206 -5.10 18.12 1.86
N PRO A 207 -4.62 19.13 1.11
CA PRO A 207 -4.03 20.35 1.70
C PRO A 207 -5.00 21.11 2.59
N GLU A 208 -6.28 21.17 2.21
CA GLU A 208 -7.33 21.87 2.99
C GLU A 208 -7.62 21.13 4.29
N LEU A 209 -7.66 19.80 4.24
CA LEU A 209 -7.86 18.98 5.44
C LEU A 209 -6.62 19.02 6.34
N MET A 210 -5.42 19.09 5.77
CA MET A 210 -4.16 19.29 6.50
C MET A 210 -4.16 20.63 7.25
N ALA A 211 -4.69 21.70 6.67
CA ALA A 211 -4.79 22.99 7.34
C ALA A 211 -5.70 22.90 8.58
N VAL A 212 -6.87 22.26 8.46
CA VAL A 212 -7.77 22.01 9.62
C VAL A 212 -7.06 21.19 10.69
N ALA A 213 -6.40 20.11 10.29
CA ALA A 213 -5.72 19.19 11.19
C ALA A 213 -4.56 19.88 11.93
N LYS A 214 -3.80 20.72 11.24
CA LYS A 214 -2.67 21.45 11.83
C LYS A 214 -3.14 22.33 13.00
N ASP A 215 -4.18 23.11 12.81
CA ASP A 215 -4.75 23.97 13.85
C ASP A 215 -5.23 23.13 15.05
N CYS A 216 -5.91 22.01 14.80
CA CYS A 216 -6.38 21.10 15.85
C CYS A 216 -5.23 20.42 16.60
N MET A 217 -4.18 20.01 15.92
CA MET A 217 -3.00 19.39 16.53
C MET A 217 -2.22 20.39 17.37
N ILE A 218 -2.07 21.65 16.90
CA ILE A 218 -1.46 22.74 17.67
C ILE A 218 -2.26 23.03 18.93
N ALA A 219 -3.59 23.05 18.86
CA ALA A 219 -4.44 23.24 20.02
C ALA A 219 -4.28 22.13 21.08
N VAL A 220 -3.94 20.91 20.67
CA VAL A 220 -3.74 19.76 21.58
C VAL A 220 -2.32 19.71 22.13
N ALA A 221 -1.30 19.99 21.31
CA ALA A 221 0.09 19.69 21.64
C ALA A 221 1.00 20.92 21.77
N GLY A 222 0.59 22.07 21.24
CA GLY A 222 1.45 23.25 21.06
C GLY A 222 2.15 23.22 19.69
N GLU A 223 2.50 24.41 19.20
CA GLU A 223 3.04 24.60 17.85
C GLU A 223 4.40 23.90 17.64
N ASP A 224 5.26 23.91 18.63
CA ASP A 224 6.57 23.26 18.63
C ASP A 224 6.52 21.73 18.60
N GLN A 225 5.35 21.14 18.81
CA GLN A 225 5.11 19.68 18.80
C GLN A 225 4.46 19.19 17.50
N VAL A 226 4.25 20.06 16.52
CA VAL A 226 3.51 19.75 15.28
C VAL A 226 4.36 20.06 14.06
N GLU A 227 4.63 19.03 13.25
CA GLU A 227 5.42 19.12 12.03
C GLU A 227 4.56 18.83 10.79
N PHE A 228 4.50 19.80 9.87
CA PHE A 228 3.92 19.60 8.54
C PHE A 228 5.00 19.94 7.50
N ASN A 229 5.23 19.03 6.57
CA ASN A 229 6.29 19.19 5.59
C ASN A 229 5.86 18.65 4.21
N ASP A 230 6.65 18.99 3.17
CA ASP A 230 6.43 18.55 1.79
C ASP A 230 7.11 17.21 1.46
N HIS A 231 7.58 16.47 2.48
CA HIS A 231 8.21 15.18 2.29
C HIS A 231 7.26 14.18 1.64
N TRP A 232 7.80 13.33 0.76
CA TRP A 232 7.07 12.20 0.19
C TRP A 232 7.53 10.90 0.85
N GLY A 233 6.61 10.22 1.53
CA GLY A 233 6.88 8.92 2.16
C GLY A 233 7.05 7.81 1.13
N THR A 234 7.94 6.86 1.41
CA THR A 234 8.13 5.67 0.55
C THR A 234 7.45 4.42 1.09
N GLY A 235 6.78 4.51 2.25
CA GLY A 235 5.80 3.55 2.74
C GLY A 235 4.53 3.58 1.91
N SER A 236 3.58 2.69 2.19
CA SER A 236 2.27 2.62 1.53
C SER A 236 1.20 2.31 2.56
N THR A 237 -0.02 2.76 2.33
CA THR A 237 -1.18 2.54 3.19
C THR A 237 -2.45 2.50 2.36
N ASP A 238 -3.46 1.77 2.79
CA ASP A 238 -4.76 1.70 2.14
C ASP A 238 -5.61 3.00 2.28
N MET A 239 -5.10 4.01 3.02
CA MET A 239 -5.64 5.37 2.96
C MET A 239 -5.40 6.03 1.59
N GLY A 240 -4.42 5.57 0.82
CA GLY A 240 -4.17 6.01 -0.54
C GLY A 240 -5.38 5.79 -1.45
N ASP A 241 -6.05 4.66 -1.33
CA ASP A 241 -7.23 4.32 -2.12
C ASP A 241 -8.39 5.30 -1.85
N LEU A 242 -8.58 5.70 -0.61
CA LEU A 242 -9.57 6.71 -0.25
C LEU A 242 -9.17 8.09 -0.76
N SER A 243 -7.88 8.46 -0.61
CA SER A 243 -7.38 9.77 -1.06
C SER A 243 -7.47 9.95 -2.57
N ALA A 244 -7.57 8.87 -3.33
CA ALA A 244 -7.75 8.92 -4.77
C ALA A 244 -9.14 9.41 -5.21
N VAL A 245 -10.16 9.32 -4.34
CA VAL A 245 -11.57 9.60 -4.68
C VAL A 245 -12.28 10.55 -3.71
N MET A 246 -11.74 10.80 -2.51
CA MET A 246 -12.30 11.73 -1.52
C MET A 246 -11.19 12.44 -0.72
N PRO A 247 -11.42 13.64 -0.18
CA PRO A 247 -10.46 14.31 0.69
C PRO A 247 -10.09 13.40 1.85
N SER A 248 -8.81 13.05 1.93
CA SER A 248 -8.31 12.10 2.93
C SER A 248 -7.02 12.60 3.57
N MET A 249 -6.72 12.12 4.76
CA MET A 249 -5.51 12.47 5.49
C MET A 249 -5.06 11.34 6.41
N HIS A 250 -3.74 11.11 6.47
CA HIS A 250 -3.12 10.08 7.29
C HIS A 250 -1.86 10.59 8.00
N PRO A 251 -1.99 11.39 9.06
CA PRO A 251 -0.86 11.86 9.84
C PRO A 251 -0.36 10.80 10.82
N HIS A 252 0.84 11.06 11.35
CA HIS A 252 1.47 10.26 12.38
C HIS A 252 1.41 10.94 13.74
N VAL A 253 1.27 10.14 14.80
CA VAL A 253 1.34 10.57 16.19
C VAL A 253 2.39 9.77 16.93
N ALA A 254 3.19 10.44 17.77
CA ALA A 254 4.20 9.81 18.62
C ALA A 254 3.58 8.89 19.68
N GLY A 255 4.41 8.10 20.33
CA GLY A 255 4.03 7.27 21.48
C GLY A 255 4.37 5.79 21.32
N ALA A 256 4.95 5.41 20.16
CA ALA A 256 5.51 4.08 19.93
C ALA A 256 7.03 4.08 20.09
N ALA A 257 7.60 2.90 20.37
CA ALA A 257 9.03 2.62 20.35
C ALA A 257 9.28 1.20 19.82
N GLY A 258 10.54 0.90 19.52
CA GLY A 258 10.97 -0.35 18.89
C GLY A 258 11.29 -0.16 17.41
N THR A 259 11.12 -1.19 16.61
CA THR A 259 11.35 -1.18 15.16
C THR A 259 10.01 -1.29 14.44
N SER A 260 9.75 -0.44 13.45
CA SER A 260 8.54 -0.55 12.62
C SER A 260 8.48 -1.95 12.01
N HIS A 261 7.34 -2.64 12.17
CA HIS A 261 7.11 -4.06 11.82
C HIS A 261 8.02 -5.06 12.53
N GLY A 262 8.79 -4.64 13.54
CA GLY A 262 9.57 -5.52 14.39
C GLY A 262 8.73 -6.13 15.52
N ASP A 263 9.21 -7.21 16.11
CA ASP A 263 8.59 -7.88 17.26
C ASP A 263 8.72 -7.07 18.56
N ASP A 264 9.58 -6.05 18.57
CA ASP A 264 9.80 -5.12 19.68
C ASP A 264 8.93 -3.85 19.59
N TYR A 265 8.11 -3.68 18.53
CA TYR A 265 7.22 -2.52 18.39
C TYR A 265 6.14 -2.52 19.48
N ARG A 266 6.07 -1.42 20.22
CA ARG A 266 5.09 -1.26 21.32
C ARG A 266 4.73 0.18 21.59
N ILE A 267 3.54 0.41 22.14
CA ILE A 267 3.15 1.71 22.67
C ILE A 267 3.84 1.91 24.03
N VAL A 268 4.62 2.98 24.15
CA VAL A 268 5.35 3.38 25.37
C VAL A 268 4.78 4.64 26.01
N ASP A 269 4.06 5.47 25.26
CA ASP A 269 3.36 6.65 25.72
C ASP A 269 1.90 6.63 25.23
N PRO A 270 1.00 5.98 25.97
CA PRO A 270 -0.40 5.88 25.57
C PRO A 270 -1.15 7.24 25.60
N VAL A 271 -0.64 8.22 26.34
CA VAL A 271 -1.23 9.55 26.34
C VAL A 271 -1.04 10.20 24.96
N LYS A 272 0.17 10.19 24.41
CA LYS A 272 0.42 10.69 23.06
C LYS A 272 -0.30 9.84 22.02
N ALA A 273 -0.05 8.53 22.02
CA ALA A 273 -0.54 7.63 20.98
C ALA A 273 -2.07 7.54 20.91
N CYS A 274 -2.77 7.57 22.05
CA CYS A 274 -4.20 7.30 22.11
C CYS A 274 -5.02 8.54 22.50
N VAL A 275 -4.63 9.24 23.60
CA VAL A 275 -5.47 10.33 24.11
C VAL A 275 -5.31 11.57 23.24
N MET A 276 -4.10 12.05 23.01
CA MET A 276 -3.87 13.25 22.18
C MET A 276 -4.28 13.01 20.73
N SER A 277 -4.04 11.82 20.20
CA SER A 277 -4.55 11.40 18.89
C SER A 277 -6.08 11.50 18.80
N ALA A 278 -6.80 10.98 19.82
CA ALA A 278 -8.26 11.07 19.86
C ALA A 278 -8.74 12.52 20.00
N GLN A 279 -8.09 13.32 20.84
CA GLN A 279 -8.42 14.73 21.03
C GLN A 279 -8.29 15.53 19.71
N ALA A 280 -7.17 15.36 18.98
CA ALA A 280 -6.98 16.02 17.68
C ALA A 280 -8.07 15.62 16.68
N GLN A 281 -8.40 14.33 16.59
CA GLN A 281 -9.44 13.82 15.67
C GLN A 281 -10.84 14.31 16.05
N VAL A 282 -11.17 14.42 17.34
CA VAL A 282 -12.45 14.98 17.80
C VAL A 282 -12.53 16.46 17.46
N LEU A 283 -11.46 17.24 17.71
CA LEU A 283 -11.41 18.65 17.34
C LEU A 283 -11.56 18.84 15.82
N MET A 284 -10.90 18.00 15.01
CA MET A 284 -11.08 18.02 13.55
C MET A 284 -12.54 17.80 13.17
N ALA A 285 -13.21 16.80 13.77
CA ALA A 285 -14.61 16.53 13.50
C ALA A 285 -15.51 17.73 13.88
N VAL A 286 -15.24 18.36 15.03
CA VAL A 286 -15.96 19.56 15.45
C VAL A 286 -15.70 20.73 14.50
N GLU A 287 -14.45 21.02 14.14
CA GLU A 287 -14.09 22.09 13.21
C GLU A 287 -14.73 21.91 11.82
N LEU A 288 -14.77 20.70 11.34
CA LEU A 288 -15.37 20.37 10.04
C LEU A 288 -16.91 20.54 10.06
N LEU A 289 -17.56 20.16 11.17
CA LEU A 289 -19.02 20.06 11.22
C LEU A 289 -19.73 21.24 11.89
N LYS A 290 -19.02 22.12 12.62
CA LYS A 290 -19.62 23.33 13.19
C LYS A 290 -20.03 24.34 12.12
N ASN A 291 -20.82 25.34 12.50
CA ASN A 291 -21.23 26.46 11.64
C ASN A 291 -21.86 25.99 10.30
N GLY A 292 -22.76 25.02 10.33
CA GLY A 292 -23.40 24.48 9.15
C GLY A 292 -22.46 23.67 8.25
N ALA A 293 -21.41 23.07 8.83
CA ALA A 293 -20.35 22.33 8.15
C ALA A 293 -19.59 23.14 7.07
N ALA A 294 -19.44 24.45 7.29
CA ALA A 294 -18.82 25.34 6.28
C ALA A 294 -17.39 24.89 5.91
N ARG A 295 -16.61 24.44 6.90
CA ARG A 295 -15.23 24.00 6.66
C ARG A 295 -15.17 22.68 5.89
N ALA A 296 -16.06 21.73 6.20
CA ALA A 296 -16.15 20.48 5.45
C ALA A 296 -16.54 20.73 3.98
N LYS A 297 -17.50 21.62 3.75
CA LYS A 297 -17.92 22.01 2.39
C LYS A 297 -16.77 22.62 1.60
N GLU A 298 -15.98 23.51 2.22
CA GLU A 298 -14.78 24.07 1.61
C GLU A 298 -13.74 23.00 1.22
N VAL A 299 -13.48 22.03 2.11
CA VAL A 299 -12.57 20.91 1.86
C VAL A 299 -13.04 20.08 0.67
N ILE A 300 -14.35 19.76 0.61
CA ILE A 300 -14.94 18.97 -0.47
C ILE A 300 -14.89 19.73 -1.80
N GLU A 301 -15.25 21.02 -1.80
CA GLU A 301 -15.31 21.85 -3.02
C GLU A 301 -13.92 22.03 -3.66
N LYS A 302 -12.88 22.18 -2.85
CA LYS A 302 -11.50 22.37 -3.33
C LYS A 302 -10.79 21.08 -3.69
N PHE A 303 -11.31 19.94 -3.28
CA PHE A 303 -10.68 18.64 -3.54
C PHE A 303 -10.58 18.34 -5.03
N GLN A 304 -9.41 17.87 -5.45
CA GLN A 304 -9.15 17.41 -6.81
C GLN A 304 -8.91 15.89 -6.79
N PRO A 305 -9.91 15.07 -7.12
CA PRO A 305 -9.77 13.63 -7.11
C PRO A 305 -8.82 13.15 -8.21
N VAL A 306 -8.04 12.11 -7.92
CA VAL A 306 -7.22 11.42 -8.93
C VAL A 306 -8.12 10.69 -9.94
N TYR A 307 -9.21 10.11 -9.45
CA TYR A 307 -10.25 9.47 -10.27
C TYR A 307 -11.58 10.21 -10.09
N PRO A 308 -12.32 10.47 -11.17
CA PRO A 308 -13.53 11.27 -11.11
C PRO A 308 -14.69 10.62 -10.32
N SER A 309 -14.57 9.34 -10.02
CA SER A 309 -15.55 8.58 -9.23
C SER A 309 -14.94 7.29 -8.68
N LYS A 310 -15.59 6.69 -7.68
CA LYS A 310 -15.27 5.35 -7.18
C LYS A 310 -15.33 4.30 -8.30
N ALA A 311 -16.31 4.39 -9.18
CA ALA A 311 -16.45 3.47 -10.32
C ALA A 311 -15.24 3.56 -11.27
N ALA A 312 -14.79 4.78 -11.61
CA ALA A 312 -13.62 4.99 -12.46
C ALA A 312 -12.33 4.50 -11.77
N TYR A 313 -12.23 4.67 -10.45
CA TYR A 313 -11.14 4.10 -9.66
C TYR A 313 -11.10 2.58 -9.76
N PHE A 314 -12.23 1.89 -9.50
CA PHE A 314 -12.30 0.44 -9.56
C PHE A 314 -12.02 -0.10 -10.96
N GLU A 315 -12.55 0.52 -12.00
CA GLU A 315 -12.26 0.16 -13.39
C GLU A 315 -10.75 0.22 -13.69
N ALA A 316 -10.08 1.30 -13.27
CA ALA A 316 -8.65 1.47 -13.47
C ALA A 316 -7.83 0.45 -12.68
N VAL A 317 -8.22 0.16 -11.45
CA VAL A 317 -7.52 -0.79 -10.57
C VAL A 317 -7.70 -2.24 -11.03
N ASP A 318 -8.90 -2.60 -11.48
CA ASP A 318 -9.19 -3.96 -12.00
C ASP A 318 -8.38 -4.28 -13.26
N GLN A 319 -8.11 -3.29 -14.12
CA GLN A 319 -7.26 -3.44 -15.29
C GLN A 319 -5.79 -3.76 -14.96
N LEU A 320 -5.35 -3.52 -13.72
CA LEU A 320 -4.00 -3.83 -13.27
C LEU A 320 -3.85 -5.26 -12.76
N MET A 321 -4.95 -5.97 -12.52
CA MET A 321 -4.93 -7.37 -12.13
C MET A 321 -4.49 -8.23 -13.31
N ALA A 322 -3.47 -9.06 -13.11
CA ALA A 322 -2.99 -9.95 -14.18
C ALA A 322 -2.49 -11.28 -13.60
N ASP A 323 -2.94 -12.35 -14.21
CA ASP A 323 -2.38 -13.70 -14.03
C ASP A 323 -1.95 -14.19 -15.40
N ARG A 324 -0.65 -14.23 -15.68
CA ARG A 324 -0.15 -14.58 -17.01
C ARG A 324 1.24 -15.18 -17.00
N GLY A 325 1.53 -16.00 -18.03
CA GLY A 325 2.87 -16.42 -18.36
C GLY A 325 3.62 -15.27 -19.03
N LEU A 326 4.77 -14.86 -18.47
CA LEU A 326 5.67 -13.92 -19.15
C LEU A 326 6.56 -14.65 -20.16
N VAL A 327 6.98 -15.86 -19.84
CA VAL A 327 7.73 -16.75 -20.73
C VAL A 327 7.12 -18.12 -20.63
N THR A 328 6.70 -18.65 -21.77
CA THR A 328 6.24 -20.02 -21.96
C THR A 328 6.96 -20.63 -23.14
N TYR A 329 7.02 -21.96 -23.20
CA TYR A 329 7.66 -22.68 -24.30
C TYR A 329 6.63 -23.53 -25.04
N THR A 330 6.64 -23.39 -26.35
CA THR A 330 5.82 -24.19 -27.29
C THR A 330 6.74 -24.96 -28.20
N GLU A 331 6.17 -25.79 -29.10
CA GLU A 331 6.95 -26.50 -30.14
C GLU A 331 7.73 -25.54 -31.05
N SER A 332 7.26 -24.30 -31.22
CA SER A 332 7.89 -23.25 -32.03
C SER A 332 8.97 -22.46 -31.31
N GLY A 333 9.16 -22.65 -30.00
CA GLY A 333 10.13 -21.93 -29.17
C GLY A 333 9.54 -21.16 -28.00
N ALA A 334 10.29 -20.15 -27.51
CA ALA A 334 9.85 -19.32 -26.40
C ALA A 334 8.84 -18.26 -26.89
N GLU A 335 7.72 -18.15 -26.16
CA GLU A 335 6.76 -17.06 -26.29
C GLU A 335 6.91 -16.11 -25.11
N VAL A 336 6.94 -14.79 -25.39
CA VAL A 336 7.16 -13.72 -24.39
C VAL A 336 6.00 -12.76 -24.40
N ASN A 337 5.36 -12.57 -23.24
CA ASN A 337 4.18 -11.73 -23.05
C ASN A 337 4.44 -10.71 -21.90
N PHE A 338 4.57 -9.44 -22.23
CA PHE A 338 4.81 -8.35 -21.26
C PHE A 338 3.56 -7.60 -20.87
#